data_ac068456046fa33c26b3eb713bdb6be9
#
_entry.id   ac068456046fa33c26b3eb713bdb6be9
#
_cell.length_a   1.000
_cell.length_b   1.000
_cell.length_c   1.000
_cell.angle_alpha   90.00
_cell.angle_beta   90.00
_cell.angle_gamma   90.00
#
_symmetry.space_group_name_H-M   'P 1'
#
loop_
_entity.id
_entity.type
_entity.pdbx_description
1 polymer ?
#
loop_
_entity_poly.entity_id
_entity_poly.type
_entity_poly.pdbx_seq_one_letter_code
_entity_poly.pdbx_strand_id
1 'polypeptide(L)'
;REIQDSAAFDLDAPDVVVDAMLGTGVTGALREPEASAASAINATDATVVAVDVPSGIDADTGESDGIAVEADHVVTFHDQKPGLRAVDADVTVADIGIPEAAERFVGRGDLLRLSRDPTAHKGQFGKVLVVGGGPYTGAPALSAQAALRAGADLAYVACPETIADEVQGYSEDLIVESLSDDRLEPSHVPELSGMAEKMDCVVLGPGLGDAQVTLDTVASFLGTFEGTVVVDADALQVVPETKTTATLICTPHQGELAAMGGESAADPDERAELVSTFAADLGATVLLKGAHDVVSDGDRTRLNRTGNPGMTVGGTGDVLAGATGAMACVLDPVPAASVGAYANGRAGDLAVEANGYGLVASDLLDTLPRALWPGTE
;
A
#
# COMPACT_ATOMS: atom_id res chain seq x y z
N ARG A 1 -33.62 1.98 -31.75
CA ARG A 1 -33.24 3.13 -32.58
C ARG A 1 -31.93 3.65 -32.05
N GLU A 2 -30.91 3.67 -32.86
CA GLU A 2 -29.62 4.28 -32.48
C GLU A 2 -29.74 5.81 -32.60
N ILE A 3 -29.38 6.55 -31.55
CA ILE A 3 -29.40 8.00 -31.51
C ILE A 3 -27.93 8.47 -31.50
N GLN A 4 -27.58 9.26 -32.51
CA GLN A 4 -26.21 9.80 -32.68
C GLN A 4 -26.14 11.33 -32.49
N ASP A 5 -27.29 11.97 -32.18
CA ASP A 5 -27.39 13.40 -31.98
C ASP A 5 -28.20 13.69 -30.70
N SER A 6 -27.62 14.44 -29.78
CA SER A 6 -28.26 14.84 -28.53
C SER A 6 -29.58 15.59 -28.73
N ALA A 7 -29.72 16.34 -29.82
CA ALA A 7 -30.95 17.06 -30.19
C ALA A 7 -32.11 16.14 -30.60
N ALA A 8 -31.85 14.87 -30.87
CA ALA A 8 -32.84 13.87 -31.25
C ALA A 8 -33.22 12.90 -30.13
N PHE A 9 -32.82 13.16 -28.88
CA PHE A 9 -33.10 12.32 -27.74
C PHE A 9 -34.53 12.54 -27.25
N ASP A 10 -35.41 11.58 -27.50
CA ASP A 10 -36.81 11.61 -27.10
C ASP A 10 -37.19 10.23 -26.53
N LEU A 11 -37.70 10.22 -25.30
CA LEU A 11 -38.08 9.02 -24.55
C LEU A 11 -39.57 8.82 -24.57
N ASP A 12 -40.22 8.65 -25.68
CA ASP A 12 -41.66 8.35 -25.91
C ASP A 12 -42.43 7.73 -24.70
N ALA A 13 -42.42 8.38 -23.51
CA ALA A 13 -43.05 7.99 -22.25
C ALA A 13 -42.89 6.49 -21.89
N PRO A 14 -41.69 6.02 -21.62
CA PRO A 14 -41.45 4.62 -21.22
C PRO A 14 -41.94 4.36 -19.78
N ASP A 15 -42.28 3.11 -19.47
CA ASP A 15 -42.56 2.70 -18.09
C ASP A 15 -41.26 2.50 -17.28
N VAL A 16 -40.17 2.10 -17.95
CA VAL A 16 -38.86 1.84 -17.37
C VAL A 16 -37.74 2.40 -18.28
N VAL A 17 -36.76 3.03 -17.68
CA VAL A 17 -35.51 3.46 -18.35
C VAL A 17 -34.36 2.71 -17.71
N VAL A 18 -33.44 2.21 -18.53
CA VAL A 18 -32.19 1.62 -18.04
C VAL A 18 -31.04 2.56 -18.43
N ASP A 19 -30.40 3.14 -17.43
CA ASP A 19 -29.16 3.89 -17.57
C ASP A 19 -27.97 2.93 -17.56
N ALA A 20 -27.35 2.77 -18.71
CA ALA A 20 -26.12 1.99 -18.88
C ALA A 20 -25.11 2.76 -19.73
N MET A 21 -25.10 4.10 -19.63
CA MET A 21 -24.26 4.95 -20.44
C MET A 21 -22.81 4.98 -19.94
N LEU A 22 -22.62 5.18 -18.66
CA LEU A 22 -21.30 5.34 -18.03
C LEU A 22 -21.23 4.58 -16.70
N GLY A 23 -20.04 4.10 -16.34
CA GLY A 23 -19.78 3.37 -15.10
C GLY A 23 -18.72 4.07 -14.23
N THR A 24 -17.99 3.31 -13.41
CA THR A 24 -17.03 3.79 -12.38
C THR A 24 -15.83 4.60 -12.91
N GLY A 25 -15.53 4.57 -14.21
CA GLY A 25 -14.36 5.24 -14.79
C GLY A 25 -14.55 6.72 -15.13
N VAL A 26 -15.65 7.33 -14.69
CA VAL A 26 -15.99 8.72 -15.05
C VAL A 26 -15.73 9.64 -13.88
N THR A 27 -14.99 10.73 -14.14
CA THR A 27 -14.77 11.83 -13.22
C THR A 27 -15.16 13.15 -13.88
N GLY A 28 -15.76 14.06 -13.12
CA GLY A 28 -16.19 15.38 -13.59
C GLY A 28 -17.58 15.35 -14.27
N ALA A 29 -18.01 16.53 -14.74
CA ALA A 29 -19.33 16.71 -15.33
C ALA A 29 -19.55 15.92 -16.62
N LEU A 30 -20.77 15.39 -16.80
CA LEU A 30 -21.17 14.75 -18.05
C LEU A 30 -21.01 15.71 -19.23
N ARG A 31 -20.58 15.16 -20.36
CA ARG A 31 -20.48 15.88 -21.64
C ARG A 31 -21.67 15.52 -22.52
N GLU A 32 -21.82 16.25 -23.63
CA GLU A 32 -22.77 15.87 -24.66
C GLU A 32 -22.25 14.64 -25.46
N PRO A 33 -23.13 13.68 -25.78
CA PRO A 33 -24.60 13.69 -25.64
C PRO A 33 -25.15 13.15 -24.29
N GLU A 34 -24.31 12.62 -23.40
CA GLU A 34 -24.71 11.97 -22.15
C GLU A 34 -25.43 12.96 -21.20
N ALA A 35 -25.03 14.23 -21.16
CA ALA A 35 -25.68 15.25 -20.35
C ALA A 35 -27.13 15.53 -20.79
N SER A 36 -27.37 15.59 -22.10
CA SER A 36 -28.74 15.71 -22.63
C SER A 36 -29.58 14.46 -22.36
N ALA A 37 -28.95 13.26 -22.42
CA ALA A 37 -29.61 12.01 -22.13
C ALA A 37 -30.03 11.95 -20.64
N ALA A 38 -29.14 12.29 -19.71
CA ALA A 38 -29.43 12.34 -18.28
C ALA A 38 -30.57 13.33 -17.99
N SER A 39 -30.55 14.52 -18.62
CA SER A 39 -31.63 15.50 -18.50
C SER A 39 -32.98 14.95 -18.96
N ALA A 40 -32.99 14.22 -20.06
CA ALA A 40 -34.23 13.64 -20.60
C ALA A 40 -34.74 12.47 -19.73
N ILE A 41 -33.84 11.66 -19.18
CA ILE A 41 -34.17 10.57 -18.24
C ILE A 41 -34.81 11.15 -16.98
N ASN A 42 -34.19 12.15 -16.37
CA ASN A 42 -34.70 12.79 -15.14
C ASN A 42 -36.03 13.54 -15.34
N ALA A 43 -36.39 13.86 -16.59
CA ALA A 43 -37.65 14.50 -16.92
C ALA A 43 -38.80 13.51 -17.16
N THR A 44 -38.55 12.20 -17.10
CA THR A 44 -39.60 11.18 -17.27
C THR A 44 -40.24 10.82 -15.92
N ASP A 45 -41.49 10.27 -16.00
CA ASP A 45 -42.14 9.61 -14.86
C ASP A 45 -41.81 8.08 -14.81
N ALA A 46 -40.84 7.62 -15.58
CA ALA A 46 -40.48 6.21 -15.66
C ALA A 46 -39.69 5.76 -14.42
N THR A 47 -39.74 4.49 -14.09
CA THR A 47 -38.82 3.87 -13.14
C THR A 47 -37.44 3.81 -13.76
N VAL A 48 -36.42 4.44 -13.13
CA VAL A 48 -35.06 4.51 -13.61
C VAL A 48 -34.19 3.49 -12.90
N VAL A 49 -33.56 2.59 -13.68
CA VAL A 49 -32.64 1.57 -13.20
C VAL A 49 -31.25 1.89 -13.73
N ALA A 50 -30.31 2.23 -12.85
CA ALA A 50 -28.92 2.42 -13.23
C ALA A 50 -28.11 1.14 -13.13
N VAL A 51 -27.24 0.93 -14.12
CA VAL A 51 -26.30 -0.20 -14.18
C VAL A 51 -24.96 0.25 -13.62
N ASP A 52 -24.52 -0.41 -12.58
CA ASP A 52 -23.28 -0.21 -11.84
C ASP A 52 -23.26 1.09 -11.00
N VAL A 53 -23.30 2.26 -11.61
CA VAL A 53 -23.38 3.58 -10.98
C VAL A 53 -24.26 4.49 -11.83
N PRO A 54 -25.14 5.32 -11.27
CA PRO A 54 -25.87 6.30 -12.06
C PRO A 54 -24.94 7.21 -12.83
N SER A 55 -25.16 7.39 -14.13
CA SER A 55 -24.29 8.17 -14.99
C SER A 55 -24.16 9.62 -14.51
N GLY A 56 -22.93 10.06 -14.26
CA GLY A 56 -22.62 11.40 -13.73
C GLY A 56 -22.38 11.42 -12.22
N ILE A 57 -22.56 10.33 -11.51
CA ILE A 57 -22.18 10.18 -10.11
C ILE A 57 -20.74 9.66 -10.02
N ASP A 58 -19.93 10.27 -9.19
CA ASP A 58 -18.61 9.76 -8.82
C ASP A 58 -18.75 8.54 -7.92
N ALA A 59 -18.15 7.42 -8.33
CA ALA A 59 -18.30 6.12 -7.66
C ALA A 59 -17.66 6.06 -6.27
N ASP A 60 -16.69 6.93 -5.98
CA ASP A 60 -15.98 6.97 -4.70
C ASP A 60 -16.66 7.92 -3.70
N THR A 61 -17.14 9.07 -4.15
CA THR A 61 -17.70 10.12 -3.29
C THR A 61 -19.23 10.16 -3.26
N GLY A 62 -19.90 9.72 -4.32
CA GLY A 62 -21.34 9.87 -4.52
C GLY A 62 -21.78 11.27 -4.96
N GLU A 63 -20.83 12.17 -5.19
CA GLU A 63 -21.10 13.54 -5.67
C GLU A 63 -21.20 13.58 -7.20
N SER A 64 -21.73 14.70 -7.73
CA SER A 64 -21.74 14.99 -9.16
C SER A 64 -21.29 16.43 -9.42
N ASP A 65 -20.43 16.64 -10.41
CA ASP A 65 -19.97 17.98 -10.82
C ASP A 65 -20.96 18.73 -11.74
N GLY A 66 -22.13 18.14 -11.96
CA GLY A 66 -23.17 18.68 -12.86
C GLY A 66 -24.44 17.87 -12.83
N ILE A 67 -25.02 17.66 -14.01
CA ILE A 67 -26.17 16.77 -14.10
C ILE A 67 -25.73 15.31 -13.96
N ALA A 68 -26.51 14.54 -13.21
CA ALA A 68 -26.38 13.09 -13.11
C ALA A 68 -27.77 12.45 -13.27
N VAL A 69 -27.79 11.17 -13.58
CA VAL A 69 -29.04 10.40 -13.63
C VAL A 69 -29.56 10.17 -12.20
N GLU A 70 -30.82 10.54 -11.96
CA GLU A 70 -31.56 10.27 -10.74
C GLU A 70 -32.22 8.88 -10.88
N ALA A 71 -31.61 7.87 -10.27
CA ALA A 71 -32.07 6.49 -10.37
C ALA A 71 -32.95 6.11 -9.17
N ASP A 72 -34.04 5.34 -9.40
CA ASP A 72 -34.83 4.70 -8.36
C ASP A 72 -34.13 3.43 -7.84
N HIS A 73 -33.48 2.71 -8.75
CA HIS A 73 -32.75 1.48 -8.44
C HIS A 73 -31.36 1.49 -9.07
N VAL A 74 -30.38 0.98 -8.35
CA VAL A 74 -29.02 0.76 -8.85
C VAL A 74 -28.70 -0.73 -8.75
N VAL A 75 -28.31 -1.36 -9.86
CA VAL A 75 -27.76 -2.71 -9.86
C VAL A 75 -26.26 -2.61 -10.05
N THR A 76 -25.53 -2.61 -8.94
CA THR A 76 -24.06 -2.54 -8.95
C THR A 76 -23.45 -3.94 -8.95
N PHE A 77 -22.22 -4.08 -9.46
CA PHE A 77 -21.60 -5.37 -9.68
C PHE A 77 -20.56 -5.66 -8.60
N HIS A 78 -20.55 -6.91 -8.12
CA HIS A 78 -19.56 -7.50 -7.24
C HIS A 78 -19.59 -6.92 -5.82
N ASP A 79 -19.38 -5.61 -5.65
CA ASP A 79 -19.45 -4.92 -4.36
C ASP A 79 -20.07 -3.52 -4.51
N GLN A 80 -20.59 -2.99 -3.41
CA GLN A 80 -21.17 -1.66 -3.37
C GLN A 80 -20.05 -0.61 -3.40
N LYS A 81 -20.07 0.25 -4.44
CA LYS A 81 -19.13 1.36 -4.55
C LYS A 81 -19.34 2.34 -3.39
N PRO A 82 -18.27 2.92 -2.82
CA PRO A 82 -18.37 3.83 -1.66
C PRO A 82 -19.38 4.97 -1.86
N GLY A 83 -19.36 5.60 -3.04
CA GLY A 83 -20.26 6.70 -3.39
C GLY A 83 -21.73 6.33 -3.42
N LEU A 84 -22.09 5.07 -3.68
CA LEU A 84 -23.50 4.62 -3.69
C LEU A 84 -24.16 4.67 -2.31
N ARG A 85 -23.39 4.84 -1.23
CA ARG A 85 -23.95 5.06 0.12
C ARG A 85 -24.59 6.44 0.28
N ALA A 86 -24.22 7.39 -0.57
CA ALA A 86 -24.74 8.76 -0.58
C ALA A 86 -25.87 8.97 -1.61
N VAL A 87 -26.11 8.01 -2.48
CA VAL A 87 -27.16 8.06 -3.52
C VAL A 87 -28.50 7.63 -2.93
N ASP A 88 -29.57 8.40 -3.18
CA ASP A 88 -30.93 8.09 -2.74
C ASP A 88 -31.60 7.15 -3.75
N ALA A 89 -31.22 5.88 -3.71
CA ALA A 89 -31.74 4.82 -4.57
C ALA A 89 -31.68 3.46 -3.87
N ASP A 90 -32.51 2.52 -4.29
CA ASP A 90 -32.44 1.12 -3.85
C ASP A 90 -31.26 0.43 -4.52
N VAL A 91 -30.21 0.12 -3.76
CA VAL A 91 -28.98 -0.50 -4.29
C VAL A 91 -29.04 -2.02 -4.14
N THR A 92 -28.90 -2.73 -5.26
CA THR A 92 -28.73 -4.19 -5.30
C THR A 92 -27.33 -4.54 -5.81
N VAL A 93 -26.58 -5.33 -5.03
CA VAL A 93 -25.30 -5.87 -5.45
C VAL A 93 -25.51 -7.18 -6.20
N ALA A 94 -25.12 -7.23 -7.47
CA ALA A 94 -25.21 -8.42 -8.30
C ALA A 94 -23.87 -9.17 -8.29
N ASP A 95 -23.89 -10.46 -7.94
CA ASP A 95 -22.75 -11.35 -8.08
C ASP A 95 -22.45 -11.58 -9.58
N ILE A 96 -21.22 -11.26 -9.99
CA ILE A 96 -20.73 -11.45 -11.35
C ILE A 96 -19.72 -12.59 -11.46
N GLY A 97 -19.62 -13.44 -10.43
CA GLY A 97 -18.76 -14.61 -10.42
C GLY A 97 -17.28 -14.33 -10.14
N ILE A 98 -16.94 -13.19 -9.54
CA ILE A 98 -15.58 -12.94 -9.02
C ILE A 98 -15.45 -13.73 -7.71
N PRO A 99 -14.54 -14.72 -7.62
CA PRO A 99 -14.42 -15.50 -6.41
C PRO A 99 -13.82 -14.66 -5.27
N GLU A 100 -14.29 -14.85 -4.04
CA GLU A 100 -13.76 -14.24 -2.82
C GLU A 100 -12.23 -14.34 -2.71
N ALA A 101 -11.65 -15.46 -3.21
CA ALA A 101 -10.20 -15.64 -3.27
C ALA A 101 -9.47 -14.54 -4.07
N ALA A 102 -10.12 -13.90 -5.04
CA ALA A 102 -9.51 -12.81 -5.82
C ALA A 102 -9.34 -11.53 -4.98
N GLU A 103 -10.21 -11.31 -4.00
CA GLU A 103 -10.10 -10.20 -3.06
C GLU A 103 -9.16 -10.53 -1.91
N ARG A 104 -9.26 -11.76 -1.43
CA ARG A 104 -8.53 -12.22 -0.26
C ARG A 104 -7.03 -12.37 -0.50
N PHE A 105 -6.62 -12.86 -1.68
CA PHE A 105 -5.21 -13.14 -1.97
C PHE A 105 -4.57 -12.06 -2.82
N VAL A 106 -3.37 -11.65 -2.39
CA VAL A 106 -2.49 -10.77 -3.19
C VAL A 106 -1.97 -11.54 -4.40
N GLY A 107 -1.91 -10.89 -5.55
CA GLY A 107 -1.48 -11.52 -6.80
C GLY A 107 -0.96 -10.53 -7.84
N ARG A 108 -0.69 -11.03 -9.05
CA ARG A 108 -0.20 -10.19 -10.16
C ARG A 108 -1.13 -9.04 -10.54
N GLY A 109 -2.43 -9.15 -10.25
CA GLY A 109 -3.40 -8.08 -10.49
C GLY A 109 -3.11 -6.84 -9.67
N ASP A 110 -2.58 -6.99 -8.45
CA ASP A 110 -2.23 -5.87 -7.58
C ASP A 110 -1.07 -5.03 -8.16
N LEU A 111 -0.21 -5.61 -9.00
CA LEU A 111 0.87 -4.89 -9.70
C LEU A 111 0.36 -3.92 -10.77
N LEU A 112 -0.89 -4.06 -11.24
CA LEU A 112 -1.49 -3.14 -12.21
C LEU A 112 -1.68 -1.72 -11.64
N ARG A 113 -1.61 -1.57 -10.32
CA ARG A 113 -1.58 -0.28 -9.63
C ARG A 113 -0.26 0.47 -9.84
N LEU A 114 0.80 -0.25 -10.22
CA LEU A 114 2.12 0.32 -10.49
C LEU A 114 2.17 0.76 -11.96
N SER A 115 2.12 2.06 -12.19
CA SER A 115 2.29 2.63 -13.52
C SER A 115 3.46 3.60 -13.53
N ARG A 116 4.22 3.64 -14.63
CA ARG A 116 5.27 4.63 -14.84
C ARG A 116 4.96 5.41 -16.10
N ASP A 117 4.73 6.70 -15.95
CA ASP A 117 4.56 7.61 -17.09
C ASP A 117 5.90 7.68 -17.85
N PRO A 118 5.91 7.46 -19.18
CA PRO A 118 7.12 7.60 -19.99
C PRO A 118 7.77 9.00 -19.94
N THR A 119 7.03 10.01 -19.53
CA THR A 119 7.50 11.39 -19.39
C THR A 119 7.90 11.78 -17.96
N ALA A 120 7.85 10.82 -17.03
CA ALA A 120 8.14 11.07 -15.63
C ALA A 120 9.60 11.50 -15.38
N HIS A 121 9.78 12.25 -14.30
CA HIS A 121 11.06 12.80 -13.88
C HIS A 121 11.48 12.28 -12.50
N LYS A 122 12.77 12.34 -12.19
CA LYS A 122 13.36 11.99 -10.89
C LYS A 122 12.60 12.66 -9.73
N GLY A 123 12.21 11.86 -8.74
CA GLY A 123 11.46 12.26 -7.54
C GLY A 123 9.95 12.06 -7.63
N GLN A 124 9.44 11.46 -8.71
CA GLN A 124 8.00 11.18 -8.88
C GLN A 124 7.61 9.78 -8.39
N PHE A 125 8.57 8.86 -8.26
CA PHE A 125 8.33 7.48 -7.81
C PHE A 125 8.84 7.19 -6.40
N GLY A 126 9.20 8.24 -5.67
CA GLY A 126 9.46 8.19 -4.26
C GLY A 126 10.91 8.44 -3.86
N LYS A 127 11.02 9.08 -2.69
CA LYS A 127 12.24 9.27 -1.93
C LYS A 127 12.05 8.57 -0.59
N VAL A 128 12.87 7.58 -0.32
CA VAL A 128 12.80 6.79 0.91
C VAL A 128 13.96 7.20 1.82
N LEU A 129 13.66 7.45 3.09
CA LEU A 129 14.65 7.58 4.15
C LEU A 129 14.62 6.31 5.00
N VAL A 130 15.72 5.59 5.05
CA VAL A 130 15.91 4.50 5.99
C VAL A 130 16.62 5.05 7.22
N VAL A 131 15.97 4.99 8.38
CA VAL A 131 16.56 5.31 9.69
C VAL A 131 16.93 3.99 10.36
N GLY A 132 18.21 3.68 10.39
CA GLY A 132 18.66 2.36 10.82
C GLY A 132 20.14 2.28 11.13
N GLY A 133 20.55 1.10 11.56
CA GLY A 133 21.94 0.85 11.92
C GLY A 133 22.32 1.29 13.34
N GLY A 134 23.37 0.74 13.80
CA GLY A 134 23.96 0.82 15.13
C GLY A 134 24.79 -0.42 15.34
N PRO A 135 24.30 -1.44 16.01
CA PRO A 135 25.02 -2.71 16.12
C PRO A 135 25.10 -3.50 14.80
N TYR A 136 24.23 -3.20 13.82
CA TYR A 136 24.19 -3.91 12.54
C TYR A 136 24.24 -2.93 11.37
N THR A 137 25.23 -3.12 10.49
CA THR A 137 25.49 -2.23 9.34
C THR A 137 24.76 -2.67 8.07
N GLY A 138 24.54 -3.97 7.90
CA GLY A 138 23.94 -4.57 6.69
C GLY A 138 22.46 -4.31 6.53
N ALA A 139 21.69 -4.30 7.63
CA ALA A 139 20.23 -4.18 7.61
C ALA A 139 19.73 -2.88 6.96
N PRO A 140 20.21 -1.66 7.35
CA PRO A 140 19.78 -0.43 6.70
C PRO A 140 20.23 -0.35 5.24
N ALA A 141 21.38 -0.90 4.88
CA ALA A 141 21.84 -0.94 3.50
C ALA A 141 20.98 -1.87 2.63
N LEU A 142 20.62 -3.06 3.12
CA LEU A 142 19.69 -3.98 2.43
C LEU A 142 18.33 -3.32 2.20
N SER A 143 17.80 -2.66 3.23
CA SER A 143 16.51 -1.96 3.14
C SER A 143 16.54 -0.83 2.11
N ALA A 144 17.56 0.02 2.13
CA ALA A 144 17.70 1.12 1.19
C ALA A 144 17.91 0.65 -0.26
N GLN A 145 18.77 -0.37 -0.46
CA GLN A 145 18.93 -0.98 -1.79
C GLN A 145 17.63 -1.63 -2.28
N ALA A 146 16.88 -2.30 -1.40
CA ALA A 146 15.58 -2.87 -1.75
C ALA A 146 14.58 -1.80 -2.18
N ALA A 147 14.57 -0.63 -1.52
CA ALA A 147 13.74 0.49 -1.94
C ALA A 147 14.07 0.96 -3.37
N LEU A 148 15.35 1.10 -3.72
CA LEU A 148 15.79 1.43 -5.08
C LEU A 148 15.39 0.34 -6.08
N ARG A 149 15.61 -0.95 -5.75
CA ARG A 149 15.24 -2.08 -6.60
C ARG A 149 13.73 -2.24 -6.75
N ALA A 150 12.96 -1.81 -5.75
CA ALA A 150 11.50 -1.72 -5.82
C ALA A 150 11.00 -0.49 -6.59
N GLY A 151 11.89 0.41 -6.98
CA GLY A 151 11.60 1.49 -7.93
C GLY A 151 11.49 2.87 -7.31
N ALA A 152 11.90 3.08 -6.06
CA ALA A 152 12.11 4.42 -5.54
C ALA A 152 13.21 5.15 -6.36
N ASP A 153 13.05 6.44 -6.55
CA ASP A 153 14.01 7.26 -7.30
C ASP A 153 15.27 7.59 -6.50
N LEU A 154 15.13 7.65 -5.17
CA LEU A 154 16.20 7.96 -4.24
C LEU A 154 16.03 7.17 -2.94
N ALA A 155 17.13 6.67 -2.39
CA ALA A 155 17.21 6.09 -1.06
C ALA A 155 18.29 6.79 -0.23
N TYR A 156 17.87 7.31 0.90
CA TYR A 156 18.73 7.91 1.91
C TYR A 156 18.83 6.96 3.10
N VAL A 157 19.97 6.95 3.75
CA VAL A 157 20.18 6.20 4.99
C VAL A 157 20.70 7.16 6.07
N ALA A 158 19.89 7.38 7.11
CA ALA A 158 20.34 8.06 8.32
C ALA A 158 20.82 7.00 9.32
N CYS A 159 22.09 7.03 9.65
CA CYS A 159 22.70 6.06 10.55
C CYS A 159 23.77 6.71 11.45
N PRO A 160 24.17 6.06 12.56
CA PRO A 160 25.27 6.54 13.39
C PRO A 160 26.56 6.77 12.61
N GLU A 161 27.29 7.85 12.95
CA GLU A 161 28.54 8.25 12.30
C GLU A 161 29.57 7.12 12.29
N THR A 162 29.59 6.31 13.35
CA THR A 162 30.54 5.20 13.49
C THR A 162 30.44 4.12 12.43
N ILE A 163 29.30 4.03 11.72
CA ILE A 163 29.03 3.01 10.69
C ILE A 163 28.77 3.61 9.30
N ALA A 164 28.72 4.93 9.17
CA ALA A 164 28.30 5.60 7.94
C ALA A 164 29.15 5.21 6.71
N ASP A 165 30.48 5.15 6.87
CA ASP A 165 31.42 4.76 5.81
C ASP A 165 31.19 3.29 5.36
N GLU A 166 30.89 2.39 6.30
CA GLU A 166 30.60 0.99 6.01
C GLU A 166 29.28 0.86 5.24
N VAL A 167 28.23 1.57 5.67
CA VAL A 167 26.94 1.58 4.98
C VAL A 167 27.07 2.17 3.58
N GLN A 168 27.79 3.28 3.41
CA GLN A 168 28.06 3.85 2.09
C GLN A 168 28.87 2.90 1.20
N GLY A 169 29.74 2.10 1.79
CA GLY A 169 30.56 1.13 1.07
C GLY A 169 29.80 -0.05 0.45
N TYR A 170 28.54 -0.28 0.85
CA TYR A 170 27.73 -1.36 0.27
C TYR A 170 27.18 -1.04 -1.12
N SER A 171 26.95 0.26 -1.50
CA SER A 171 26.53 0.66 -2.84
C SER A 171 26.78 2.15 -3.11
N GLU A 172 27.20 2.50 -4.37
CA GLU A 172 27.31 3.86 -4.88
C GLU A 172 25.95 4.57 -5.06
N ASP A 173 24.86 3.81 -5.07
CA ASP A 173 23.50 4.34 -5.26
C ASP A 173 22.87 4.86 -3.95
N LEU A 174 23.46 4.54 -2.80
CA LEU A 174 23.01 5.00 -1.49
C LEU A 174 23.47 6.44 -1.19
N ILE A 175 22.62 7.20 -0.53
CA ILE A 175 22.95 8.52 0.02
C ILE A 175 22.95 8.39 1.53
N VAL A 176 24.14 8.38 2.14
CA VAL A 176 24.26 8.18 3.59
C VAL A 176 24.40 9.52 4.29
N GLU A 177 23.54 9.75 5.27
CA GLU A 177 23.53 10.90 6.18
C GLU A 177 23.95 10.43 7.56
N SER A 178 25.10 10.88 8.02
CA SER A 178 25.66 10.46 9.31
C SER A 178 25.09 11.29 10.44
N LEU A 179 24.55 10.61 11.46
CA LEU A 179 24.16 11.20 12.73
C LEU A 179 25.34 11.09 13.71
N SER A 180 25.58 12.12 14.52
CA SER A 180 26.61 12.05 15.56
C SER A 180 26.38 10.83 16.47
N ASP A 181 27.46 10.44 17.20
CA ASP A 181 27.42 9.34 18.16
C ASP A 181 27.43 7.91 17.55
N ASP A 182 27.38 6.89 18.41
CA ASP A 182 27.49 5.47 18.03
C ASP A 182 26.11 4.78 17.90
N ARG A 183 25.04 5.52 18.20
CA ARG A 183 23.64 5.05 18.15
C ARG A 183 22.68 6.21 18.00
N LEU A 184 21.42 5.88 17.77
CA LEU A 184 20.36 6.87 17.72
C LEU A 184 20.05 7.39 19.12
N GLU A 185 20.02 8.73 19.28
CA GLU A 185 19.78 9.43 20.53
C GLU A 185 18.72 10.53 20.39
N PRO A 186 18.05 10.95 21.49
CA PRO A 186 16.99 11.97 21.43
C PRO A 186 17.41 13.31 20.83
N SER A 187 18.69 13.66 20.89
CA SER A 187 19.27 14.85 20.25
C SER A 187 19.15 14.85 18.73
N HIS A 188 19.02 13.67 18.11
CA HIS A 188 18.89 13.50 16.65
C HIS A 188 17.48 13.72 16.13
N VAL A 189 16.43 13.73 16.99
CA VAL A 189 15.04 13.86 16.55
C VAL A 189 14.78 15.07 15.66
N PRO A 190 15.28 16.29 15.98
CA PRO A 190 15.06 17.46 15.12
C PRO A 190 15.72 17.32 13.73
N GLU A 191 16.90 16.72 13.66
CA GLU A 191 17.62 16.48 12.40
C GLU A 191 16.89 15.43 11.56
N LEU A 192 16.50 14.32 12.16
CA LEU A 192 15.72 13.26 11.52
C LEU A 192 14.39 13.79 10.98
N SER A 193 13.66 14.59 11.77
CA SER A 193 12.42 15.21 11.33
C SER A 193 12.63 16.13 10.11
N GLY A 194 13.69 16.95 10.13
CA GLY A 194 14.03 17.82 9.00
C GLY A 194 14.47 17.08 7.73
N MET A 195 15.03 15.85 7.85
CA MET A 195 15.28 14.96 6.71
C MET A 195 13.96 14.33 6.24
N ALA A 196 13.19 13.78 7.16
CA ALA A 196 11.94 13.02 6.88
C ALA A 196 10.86 13.88 6.19
N GLU A 197 10.74 15.16 6.52
CA GLU A 197 9.82 16.11 5.87
C GLU A 197 10.03 16.25 4.34
N LYS A 198 11.20 15.85 3.84
CA LYS A 198 11.55 15.94 2.40
C LYS A 198 11.38 14.60 1.68
N MET A 199 10.96 13.58 2.40
CA MET A 199 10.82 12.21 1.92
C MET A 199 9.34 11.84 1.78
N ASP A 200 9.07 10.89 0.92
CA ASP A 200 7.72 10.38 0.70
C ASP A 200 7.40 9.23 1.67
N CYS A 201 8.41 8.52 2.13
CA CYS A 201 8.28 7.47 3.15
C CYS A 201 9.56 7.34 3.99
N VAL A 202 9.38 7.03 5.27
CA VAL A 202 10.46 6.63 6.18
C VAL A 202 10.38 5.13 6.46
N VAL A 203 11.50 4.41 6.38
CA VAL A 203 11.64 3.05 6.89
C VAL A 203 12.46 3.12 8.17
N LEU A 204 11.87 2.77 9.30
CA LEU A 204 12.43 2.96 10.63
C LEU A 204 12.62 1.61 11.32
N GLY A 205 13.85 1.32 11.73
CA GLY A 205 14.12 0.13 12.55
C GLY A 205 15.24 -0.77 12.08
N PRO A 206 15.49 -0.98 10.76
CA PRO A 206 16.50 -1.94 10.31
C PRO A 206 17.84 -1.76 10.99
N GLY A 207 18.23 -2.70 11.85
CA GLY A 207 19.54 -2.73 12.50
C GLY A 207 19.76 -1.74 13.64
N LEU A 208 18.75 -1.07 14.16
CA LEU A 208 18.87 -0.09 15.26
C LEU A 208 19.31 -0.73 16.60
N GLY A 209 18.91 -1.98 16.84
CA GLY A 209 19.06 -2.64 18.13
C GLY A 209 18.06 -2.15 19.18
N ASP A 210 18.08 -2.79 20.35
CA ASP A 210 17.09 -2.67 21.43
C ASP A 210 17.56 -1.77 22.59
N ALA A 211 18.59 -0.93 22.39
CA ALA A 211 19.04 -0.02 23.43
C ALA A 211 17.93 0.97 23.82
N GLN A 212 17.65 1.10 25.12
CA GLN A 212 16.52 1.92 25.60
C GLN A 212 16.55 3.37 25.08
N VAL A 213 17.74 4.00 25.01
CA VAL A 213 17.88 5.36 24.48
C VAL A 213 17.48 5.44 23.00
N THR A 214 17.77 4.40 22.23
CA THR A 214 17.37 4.28 20.82
C THR A 214 15.85 4.13 20.70
N LEU A 215 15.24 3.26 21.51
CA LEU A 215 13.80 3.07 21.57
C LEU A 215 13.06 4.35 22.01
N ASP A 216 13.57 5.05 22.99
CA ASP A 216 13.02 6.35 23.44
C ASP A 216 13.09 7.40 22.31
N THR A 217 14.15 7.37 21.52
CA THR A 217 14.34 8.26 20.36
C THR A 217 13.35 7.93 19.26
N VAL A 218 13.16 6.63 18.95
CA VAL A 218 12.15 6.14 17.99
C VAL A 218 10.75 6.59 18.41
N ALA A 219 10.37 6.39 19.68
CA ALA A 219 9.07 6.83 20.21
C ALA A 219 8.90 8.36 20.09
N SER A 220 9.96 9.12 20.40
CA SER A 220 9.94 10.58 20.30
C SER A 220 9.79 11.05 18.84
N PHE A 221 10.49 10.43 17.90
CA PHE A 221 10.36 10.72 16.46
C PHE A 221 8.93 10.42 15.97
N LEU A 222 8.42 9.21 16.22
CA LEU A 222 7.06 8.82 15.83
C LEU A 222 5.98 9.74 16.45
N GLY A 223 6.20 10.22 17.66
CA GLY A 223 5.27 11.13 18.34
C GLY A 223 5.18 12.54 17.73
N THR A 224 6.11 12.91 16.86
CA THR A 224 6.20 14.25 16.26
C THR A 224 6.11 14.27 14.73
N PHE A 225 6.27 13.13 14.07
CA PHE A 225 6.25 13.02 12.61
C PHE A 225 4.84 12.70 12.10
N GLU A 226 4.43 13.31 10.98
CA GLU A 226 3.07 13.16 10.41
C GLU A 226 3.04 12.40 9.07
N GLY A 227 4.21 11.99 8.54
CA GLY A 227 4.30 11.29 7.25
C GLY A 227 4.05 9.79 7.33
N THR A 228 4.32 9.08 6.24
CA THR A 228 4.22 7.63 6.16
C THR A 228 5.48 6.97 6.68
N VAL A 229 5.33 6.00 7.58
CA VAL A 229 6.44 5.26 8.19
C VAL A 229 6.21 3.75 8.11
N VAL A 230 7.16 3.05 7.49
CA VAL A 230 7.28 1.59 7.63
C VAL A 230 8.14 1.32 8.87
N VAL A 231 7.58 0.64 9.86
CA VAL A 231 8.27 0.29 11.10
C VAL A 231 8.60 -1.19 11.10
N ASP A 232 9.87 -1.53 11.29
CA ASP A 232 10.36 -2.92 11.29
C ASP A 232 11.32 -3.18 12.45
N ALA A 233 11.60 -4.44 12.71
CA ALA A 233 12.58 -4.89 13.70
C ALA A 233 12.36 -4.28 15.11
N ASP A 234 13.45 -3.89 15.78
CA ASP A 234 13.39 -3.42 17.17
C ASP A 234 12.51 -2.18 17.39
N ALA A 235 12.34 -1.33 16.36
CA ALA A 235 11.49 -0.15 16.43
C ALA A 235 10.00 -0.48 16.64
N LEU A 236 9.54 -1.68 16.31
CA LEU A 236 8.18 -2.14 16.52
C LEU A 236 7.76 -2.14 18.00
N GLN A 237 8.71 -2.34 18.91
CA GLN A 237 8.45 -2.48 20.34
C GLN A 237 7.78 -1.25 20.97
N VAL A 238 8.04 -0.07 20.43
CA VAL A 238 7.50 1.18 20.99
C VAL A 238 6.17 1.61 20.37
N VAL A 239 5.78 1.01 19.24
CA VAL A 239 4.58 1.42 18.51
C VAL A 239 3.30 1.35 19.34
N PRO A 240 3.01 0.28 20.11
CA PRO A 240 1.74 0.17 20.85
C PRO A 240 1.54 1.26 21.92
N GLU A 241 2.62 1.79 22.48
CA GLU A 241 2.57 2.80 23.55
C GLU A 241 2.77 4.23 23.02
N THR A 242 3.12 4.40 21.74
CA THR A 242 3.43 5.71 21.14
C THR A 242 2.18 6.31 20.50
N LYS A 243 1.78 7.48 20.98
CA LYS A 243 0.75 8.27 20.29
C LYS A 243 1.36 8.99 19.10
N THR A 244 0.83 8.75 17.94
CA THR A 244 1.32 9.34 16.69
C THR A 244 0.18 9.72 15.76
N THR A 245 0.43 10.68 14.87
CA THR A 245 -0.40 11.03 13.72
C THR A 245 0.19 10.52 12.42
N ALA A 246 1.37 9.88 12.47
CA ALA A 246 1.98 9.26 11.31
C ALA A 246 1.13 8.08 10.79
N THR A 247 1.13 7.89 9.49
CA THR A 247 0.55 6.72 8.85
C THR A 247 1.54 5.55 8.96
N LEU A 248 1.20 4.54 9.76
CA LEU A 248 2.11 3.43 10.06
C LEU A 248 1.81 2.19 9.24
N ILE A 249 2.88 1.56 8.74
CA ILE A 249 2.91 0.19 8.21
C ILE A 249 3.90 -0.59 9.06
N CYS A 250 3.42 -1.47 9.93
CA CYS A 250 4.23 -2.31 10.79
C CYS A 250 4.49 -3.67 10.13
N THR A 251 5.75 -4.14 10.12
CA THR A 251 6.13 -5.40 9.46
C THR A 251 6.64 -6.47 10.43
N PRO A 252 5.89 -6.82 11.50
CA PRO A 252 6.35 -7.78 12.49
C PRO A 252 6.45 -9.21 11.94
N HIS A 253 7.40 -10.00 12.43
CA HIS A 253 7.28 -11.44 12.46
C HIS A 253 6.47 -11.87 13.70
N GLN A 254 6.13 -13.16 13.82
CA GLN A 254 5.27 -13.64 14.93
C GLN A 254 5.79 -13.28 16.34
N GLY A 255 7.12 -13.32 16.54
CA GLY A 255 7.72 -12.96 17.82
C GLY A 255 7.63 -11.48 18.13
N GLU A 256 7.84 -10.63 17.13
CA GLU A 256 7.68 -9.17 17.23
C GLU A 256 6.21 -8.79 17.46
N LEU A 257 5.27 -9.43 16.75
CA LEU A 257 3.84 -9.23 16.99
C LEU A 257 3.45 -9.55 18.44
N ALA A 258 3.94 -10.66 18.98
CA ALA A 258 3.69 -11.03 20.38
C ALA A 258 4.30 -10.02 21.37
N ALA A 259 5.48 -9.46 21.07
CA ALA A 259 6.09 -8.40 21.87
C ALA A 259 5.29 -7.09 21.81
N MET A 260 4.61 -6.81 20.69
CA MET A 260 3.67 -5.69 20.53
C MET A 260 2.32 -5.92 21.25
N GLY A 261 2.07 -7.12 21.81
CA GLY A 261 0.82 -7.49 22.47
C GLY A 261 -0.22 -8.14 21.52
N GLY A 262 0.14 -8.43 20.27
CA GLY A 262 -0.72 -9.13 19.33
C GLY A 262 -0.64 -10.65 19.47
N GLU A 263 -1.65 -11.34 18.95
CA GLU A 263 -1.75 -12.80 18.91
C GLU A 263 -1.67 -13.32 17.47
N SER A 264 -1.33 -14.58 17.32
CA SER A 264 -1.28 -15.25 16.02
C SER A 264 -1.65 -16.72 16.15
N ALA A 265 -2.26 -17.29 15.11
CA ALA A 265 -2.65 -18.69 15.02
C ALA A 265 -1.92 -19.43 13.89
N ALA A 266 -1.99 -20.76 13.92
CA ALA A 266 -1.48 -21.60 12.85
C ALA A 266 -2.46 -21.70 11.67
N ASP A 267 -3.76 -21.65 11.96
CA ASP A 267 -4.80 -21.61 10.94
C ASP A 267 -4.79 -20.24 10.24
N PRO A 268 -4.77 -20.20 8.90
CA PRO A 268 -4.67 -18.94 8.16
C PRO A 268 -5.87 -18.02 8.35
N ASP A 269 -7.07 -18.54 8.55
CA ASP A 269 -8.29 -17.77 8.71
C ASP A 269 -8.35 -17.14 10.10
N GLU A 270 -8.10 -17.94 11.15
CA GLU A 270 -7.97 -17.46 12.51
C GLU A 270 -6.83 -16.43 12.64
N ARG A 271 -5.70 -16.70 11.98
CA ARG A 271 -4.57 -15.76 11.93
C ARG A 271 -4.95 -14.42 11.31
N ALA A 272 -5.71 -14.44 10.21
CA ALA A 272 -6.19 -13.24 9.53
C ALA A 272 -7.11 -12.41 10.43
N GLU A 273 -8.03 -13.06 11.15
CA GLU A 273 -8.94 -12.41 12.10
C GLU A 273 -8.20 -11.75 13.27
N LEU A 274 -7.21 -12.45 13.87
CA LEU A 274 -6.41 -11.93 14.97
C LEU A 274 -5.59 -10.70 14.53
N VAL A 275 -4.95 -10.77 13.35
CA VAL A 275 -4.18 -9.63 12.81
C VAL A 275 -5.10 -8.46 12.45
N SER A 276 -6.28 -8.72 11.91
CA SER A 276 -7.26 -7.67 11.60
C SER A 276 -7.71 -6.94 12.86
N THR A 277 -8.04 -7.67 13.92
CA THR A 277 -8.40 -7.09 15.22
C THR A 277 -7.26 -6.26 15.79
N PHE A 278 -6.04 -6.80 15.78
CA PHE A 278 -4.86 -6.09 16.29
C PHE A 278 -4.55 -4.82 15.50
N ALA A 279 -4.67 -4.86 14.16
CA ALA A 279 -4.45 -3.71 13.30
C ALA A 279 -5.47 -2.58 13.56
N ALA A 280 -6.75 -2.95 13.75
CA ALA A 280 -7.81 -2.02 14.13
C ALA A 280 -7.53 -1.33 15.48
N ASP A 281 -7.14 -2.12 16.48
CA ASP A 281 -6.84 -1.60 17.83
C ASP A 281 -5.59 -0.71 17.81
N LEU A 282 -4.59 -1.05 17.00
CA LEU A 282 -3.35 -0.30 16.84
C LEU A 282 -3.54 0.99 16.02
N GLY A 283 -4.56 1.03 15.16
CA GLY A 283 -4.78 2.11 14.21
C GLY A 283 -3.70 2.19 13.11
N ALA A 284 -3.16 1.05 12.70
CA ALA A 284 -2.05 0.95 11.74
C ALA A 284 -2.24 -0.22 10.77
N THR A 285 -1.61 -0.15 9.60
CA THR A 285 -1.50 -1.32 8.73
C THR A 285 -0.46 -2.28 9.30
N VAL A 286 -0.83 -3.53 9.49
CA VAL A 286 0.06 -4.60 9.98
C VAL A 286 0.30 -5.61 8.85
N LEU A 287 1.57 -5.84 8.52
CA LEU A 287 2.04 -6.91 7.65
C LEU A 287 2.71 -7.98 8.52
N LEU A 288 1.96 -8.97 8.98
CA LEU A 288 2.51 -10.09 9.74
C LEU A 288 3.23 -11.06 8.82
N LYS A 289 4.57 -11.14 8.98
CA LYS A 289 5.44 -12.05 8.22
C LYS A 289 5.21 -13.52 8.60
N GLY A 290 5.18 -14.42 7.60
CA GLY A 290 5.05 -15.85 7.84
C GLY A 290 5.14 -16.70 6.57
N ALA A 291 4.77 -17.99 6.67
CA ALA A 291 4.64 -18.84 5.47
C ALA A 291 3.54 -18.33 4.52
N HIS A 292 2.51 -17.74 5.08
CA HIS A 292 1.58 -16.84 4.41
C HIS A 292 1.60 -15.55 5.21
N ASP A 293 1.93 -14.44 4.55
CA ASP A 293 1.86 -13.14 5.19
C ASP A 293 0.40 -12.69 5.28
N VAL A 294 0.08 -11.96 6.34
CA VAL A 294 -1.23 -11.32 6.52
C VAL A 294 -1.04 -9.82 6.53
N VAL A 295 -1.76 -9.11 5.69
CA VAL A 295 -1.79 -7.63 5.65
C VAL A 295 -3.18 -7.18 6.05
N SER A 296 -3.30 -6.34 7.08
CA SER A 296 -4.58 -5.77 7.50
C SER A 296 -4.44 -4.36 8.08
N ASP A 297 -5.49 -3.54 7.90
CA ASP A 297 -5.70 -2.25 8.57
C ASP A 297 -6.89 -2.29 9.55
N GLY A 298 -7.49 -3.47 9.73
CA GLY A 298 -8.70 -3.68 10.51
C GLY A 298 -9.97 -3.75 9.66
N ASP A 299 -10.04 -3.01 8.55
CA ASP A 299 -11.18 -3.02 7.64
C ASP A 299 -10.97 -4.00 6.48
N ARG A 300 -9.75 -4.03 5.93
CA ARG A 300 -9.36 -4.87 4.80
C ARG A 300 -8.27 -5.83 5.22
N THR A 301 -8.42 -7.10 4.86
CA THR A 301 -7.41 -8.12 5.13
C THR A 301 -7.05 -8.88 3.87
N ARG A 302 -5.74 -8.95 3.57
CA ARG A 302 -5.18 -9.62 2.40
C ARG A 302 -4.14 -10.65 2.84
N LEU A 303 -4.04 -11.73 2.10
CA LEU A 303 -3.09 -12.83 2.34
C LEU A 303 -2.10 -12.93 1.18
N ASN A 304 -0.81 -12.92 1.48
CA ASN A 304 0.23 -13.22 0.51
C ASN A 304 0.69 -14.68 0.63
N ARG A 305 0.82 -15.35 -0.52
CA ARG A 305 1.23 -16.76 -0.62
C ARG A 305 2.54 -16.95 -1.41
N THR A 306 3.19 -15.86 -1.82
CA THR A 306 4.50 -15.94 -2.46
C THR A 306 5.59 -16.11 -1.41
N GLY A 307 6.72 -16.63 -1.82
CA GLY A 307 7.82 -16.93 -0.92
C GLY A 307 7.97 -18.43 -0.66
N ASN A 308 9.11 -18.78 -0.14
CA ASN A 308 9.51 -20.17 0.09
C ASN A 308 10.39 -20.32 1.35
N PRO A 309 10.61 -21.55 1.86
CA PRO A 309 11.39 -21.78 3.07
C PRO A 309 12.85 -21.27 3.02
N GLY A 310 13.44 -21.06 1.84
CA GLY A 310 14.79 -20.49 1.71
C GLY A 310 14.88 -19.06 2.23
N MET A 311 13.75 -18.34 2.29
CA MET A 311 13.69 -16.98 2.78
C MET A 311 13.77 -16.84 4.32
N THR A 312 13.98 -17.94 5.04
CA THR A 312 14.22 -17.88 6.50
C THR A 312 15.61 -17.38 6.88
N VAL A 313 16.47 -17.08 5.90
CA VAL A 313 17.77 -16.45 6.09
C VAL A 313 17.61 -14.98 6.59
N GLY A 314 18.57 -14.51 7.41
CA GLY A 314 18.59 -13.14 7.91
C GLY A 314 18.67 -12.11 6.78
N GLY A 315 18.01 -10.97 6.96
CA GLY A 315 18.04 -9.84 6.01
C GLY A 315 16.88 -9.79 5.02
N THR A 316 16.13 -10.88 4.83
CA THR A 316 14.95 -10.87 3.92
C THR A 316 13.82 -9.98 4.44
N GLY A 317 13.73 -9.78 5.76
CA GLY A 317 12.84 -8.81 6.40
C GLY A 317 13.25 -7.37 6.09
N ASP A 318 14.55 -7.07 6.10
CA ASP A 318 15.07 -5.74 5.74
C ASP A 318 14.76 -5.41 4.27
N VAL A 319 14.88 -6.40 3.38
CA VAL A 319 14.47 -6.27 1.97
C VAL A 319 12.98 -5.99 1.85
N LEU A 320 12.14 -6.72 2.62
CA LEU A 320 10.69 -6.49 2.66
C LEU A 320 10.36 -5.08 3.14
N ALA A 321 10.99 -4.61 4.22
CA ALA A 321 10.75 -3.28 4.77
C ALA A 321 11.09 -2.18 3.75
N GLY A 322 12.24 -2.30 3.06
CA GLY A 322 12.65 -1.37 2.01
C GLY A 322 11.72 -1.39 0.79
N ALA A 323 11.34 -2.58 0.32
CA ALA A 323 10.40 -2.73 -0.79
C ALA A 323 9.02 -2.14 -0.44
N THR A 324 8.53 -2.40 0.77
CA THR A 324 7.28 -1.81 1.28
C THR A 324 7.38 -0.29 1.36
N GLY A 325 8.52 0.26 1.80
CA GLY A 325 8.78 1.70 1.83
C GLY A 325 8.70 2.36 0.46
N ALA A 326 9.28 1.72 -0.57
CA ALA A 326 9.15 2.21 -1.94
C ALA A 326 7.70 2.18 -2.45
N MET A 327 6.95 1.12 -2.14
CA MET A 327 5.52 1.03 -2.50
C MET A 327 4.69 2.08 -1.76
N ALA A 328 5.00 2.38 -0.51
CA ALA A 328 4.30 3.38 0.30
C ALA A 328 4.51 4.83 -0.19
N CYS A 329 5.49 5.06 -1.07
CA CYS A 329 5.65 6.36 -1.74
C CYS A 329 4.57 6.60 -2.82
N VAL A 330 3.95 5.56 -3.37
CA VAL A 330 3.06 5.64 -4.54
C VAL A 330 1.72 4.95 -4.36
N LEU A 331 1.53 4.23 -3.27
CA LEU A 331 0.32 3.49 -2.94
C LEU A 331 -0.12 3.77 -1.51
N ASP A 332 -1.41 3.64 -1.24
CA ASP A 332 -1.95 3.63 0.12
C ASP A 332 -1.40 2.47 0.95
N PRO A 333 -1.45 2.53 2.30
CA PRO A 333 -0.77 1.60 3.19
C PRO A 333 -1.05 0.11 2.93
N VAL A 334 -2.32 -0.31 2.83
CA VAL A 334 -2.66 -1.73 2.59
C VAL A 334 -2.21 -2.22 1.21
N PRO A 335 -2.47 -1.53 0.09
CA PRO A 335 -1.87 -1.85 -1.19
C PRO A 335 -0.34 -1.88 -1.16
N ALA A 336 0.32 -0.91 -0.51
CA ALA A 336 1.78 -0.84 -0.41
C ALA A 336 2.35 -2.07 0.31
N ALA A 337 1.82 -2.41 1.47
CA ALA A 337 2.20 -3.59 2.23
C ALA A 337 1.92 -4.89 1.45
N SER A 338 0.77 -4.98 0.77
CA SER A 338 0.39 -6.15 -0.03
C SER A 338 1.35 -6.36 -1.21
N VAL A 339 1.62 -5.32 -1.99
CA VAL A 339 2.54 -5.38 -3.13
C VAL A 339 3.97 -5.63 -2.66
N GLY A 340 4.39 -4.99 -1.55
CA GLY A 340 5.71 -5.23 -0.92
C GLY A 340 5.90 -6.70 -0.52
N ALA A 341 4.91 -7.29 0.17
CA ALA A 341 4.93 -8.72 0.55
C ALA A 341 4.98 -9.64 -0.68
N TYR A 342 4.12 -9.38 -1.68
CA TYR A 342 4.10 -10.16 -2.92
C TYR A 342 5.43 -10.08 -3.66
N ALA A 343 5.98 -8.88 -3.82
CA ALA A 343 7.23 -8.67 -4.54
C ALA A 343 8.42 -9.33 -3.84
N ASN A 344 8.52 -9.18 -2.52
CA ASN A 344 9.58 -9.81 -1.72
C ASN A 344 9.50 -11.34 -1.79
N GLY A 345 8.31 -11.91 -1.59
CA GLY A 345 8.10 -13.36 -1.69
C GLY A 345 8.39 -13.88 -3.11
N ARG A 346 7.91 -13.18 -4.15
CA ARG A 346 8.18 -13.57 -5.54
C ARG A 346 9.65 -13.43 -5.91
N ALA A 347 10.34 -12.41 -5.38
CA ALA A 347 11.80 -12.28 -5.54
C ALA A 347 12.53 -13.48 -4.92
N GLY A 348 12.12 -13.92 -3.73
CA GLY A 348 12.64 -15.14 -3.11
C GLY A 348 12.36 -16.40 -3.92
N ASP A 349 11.18 -16.52 -4.55
CA ASP A 349 10.87 -17.65 -5.45
C ASP A 349 11.78 -17.67 -6.67
N LEU A 350 12.07 -16.51 -7.26
CA LEU A 350 13.01 -16.38 -8.36
C LEU A 350 14.45 -16.65 -7.93
N ALA A 351 14.83 -16.24 -6.73
CA ALA A 351 16.18 -16.47 -6.20
C ALA A 351 16.42 -17.95 -5.89
N VAL A 352 15.43 -18.68 -5.36
CA VAL A 352 15.58 -20.12 -5.08
C VAL A 352 15.69 -20.94 -6.36
N GLU A 353 15.08 -20.51 -7.45
CA GLU A 353 15.24 -21.18 -8.75
C GLU A 353 16.72 -21.16 -9.22
N ALA A 354 17.46 -20.09 -8.91
CA ALA A 354 18.86 -19.92 -9.28
C ALA A 354 19.82 -20.52 -8.24
N ASN A 355 19.58 -20.32 -6.95
CA ASN A 355 20.54 -20.56 -5.86
C ASN A 355 20.15 -21.72 -4.92
N GLY A 356 18.96 -22.32 -5.14
CA GLY A 356 18.39 -23.28 -4.20
C GLY A 356 18.16 -22.65 -2.82
N TYR A 357 18.13 -23.47 -1.78
CA TYR A 357 17.99 -23.00 -0.39
C TYR A 357 19.27 -22.39 0.20
N GLY A 358 20.30 -22.17 -0.60
CA GLY A 358 21.50 -21.39 -0.23
C GLY A 358 21.37 -19.92 -0.57
N LEU A 359 20.19 -19.44 -0.96
CA LEU A 359 19.94 -18.02 -1.23
C LEU A 359 20.26 -17.16 0.01
N VAL A 360 20.68 -15.94 -0.22
CA VAL A 360 20.91 -14.91 0.80
C VAL A 360 20.07 -13.65 0.49
N ALA A 361 19.89 -12.78 1.46
CA ALA A 361 19.02 -11.60 1.30
C ALA A 361 19.40 -10.71 0.10
N SER A 362 20.69 -10.58 -0.20
CA SER A 362 21.18 -9.80 -1.35
C SER A 362 20.74 -10.40 -2.71
N ASP A 363 20.48 -11.71 -2.81
CA ASP A 363 19.98 -12.32 -4.04
C ASP A 363 18.57 -11.80 -4.40
N LEU A 364 17.79 -11.41 -3.37
CA LEU A 364 16.46 -10.83 -3.58
C LEU A 364 16.55 -9.46 -4.25
N LEU A 365 17.62 -8.69 -3.99
CA LEU A 365 17.81 -7.38 -4.63
C LEU A 365 17.89 -7.48 -6.16
N ASP A 366 18.51 -8.55 -6.69
CA ASP A 366 18.63 -8.78 -8.12
C ASP A 366 17.33 -9.27 -8.77
N THR A 367 16.49 -9.96 -8.00
CA THR A 367 15.24 -10.55 -8.49
C THR A 367 14.01 -9.67 -8.25
N LEU A 368 14.07 -8.71 -7.32
CA LEU A 368 12.98 -7.82 -6.94
C LEU A 368 12.41 -7.00 -8.12
N PRO A 369 13.22 -6.41 -9.03
CA PRO A 369 12.68 -5.72 -10.20
C PRO A 369 11.87 -6.63 -11.12
N ARG A 370 12.29 -7.88 -11.30
CA ARG A 370 11.57 -8.87 -12.13
C ARG A 370 10.27 -9.34 -11.46
N ALA A 371 10.21 -9.33 -10.14
CA ALA A 371 9.01 -9.64 -9.38
C ALA A 371 7.93 -8.55 -9.54
N LEU A 372 8.33 -7.28 -9.58
CA LEU A 372 7.44 -6.12 -9.69
C LEU A 372 7.02 -5.80 -11.11
N TRP A 373 7.92 -5.92 -12.09
CA TRP A 373 7.67 -5.58 -13.51
C TRP A 373 7.87 -6.78 -14.43
N PRO A 374 7.03 -7.83 -14.30
CA PRO A 374 7.13 -8.97 -15.19
C PRO A 374 6.74 -8.58 -16.63
N GLY A 375 7.63 -8.82 -17.60
CA GLY A 375 7.40 -8.54 -19.01
C GLY A 375 8.02 -7.23 -19.52
N THR A 376 8.92 -6.63 -18.77
CA THR A 376 9.79 -5.52 -19.22
C THR A 376 11.12 -6.02 -19.76
N GLU A 377 11.27 -7.33 -20.01
CA GLU A 377 12.47 -7.98 -20.55
C GLU A 377 12.58 -7.82 -22.07
#